data_ce0645f30d4f2dd9409efbd956bd9129
#
_entry.id   ce0645f30d4f2dd9409efbd956bd9129
#
_cell.length_a   1.000
_cell.length_b   1.000
_cell.length_c   1.000
_cell.angle_alpha   90.00
_cell.angle_beta   90.00
_cell.angle_gamma   90.00
#
_symmetry.space_group_name_H-M   'P 1'
#
loop_
_entity.id
_entity.type
_entity.pdbx_description
1 polymer ?
#
loop_
_entity_poly.entity_id
_entity_poly.type
_entity_poly.pdbx_seq_one_letter_code
_entity_poly.pdbx_strand_id
1 'polypeptide(L)'
;MYILLIFLLLSFSLEVPDMGFFKTIAGLLAVGGVSYGAYSVLGSESSDNAITIQGVIDGDTIDVAQDGETTRIRLLNIDTPEMGKECLAEEAKQYLAGLLPVGTVVTLEYDNEREDNYGRTLAGVFKEGSLINASVAEEGFAVPMKVGGNTRFFSEVSAAADRARAAGKGINSAGTECVFGDDGTYRSYHDARSTVDTAQLFQFDDMWNDEQFNGAHVNVSRVADAKKSISALEKAVAEQSDFQKEAFGHKQTELLDELDNDATEIETLLNRKITYASDTREKKHAEEDTAREAAEAAQREAEETARRAEQEATEAARRAEQEAQQAAPAYQAPVAPAPSNPVDNYTGCRAYNGNYAMTSIDKEGRPYAKIDCTTRVQIG
;
A
#
# COMPACT_ATOMS: atom_id res chain seq x y z
N MET A 1 19.53 19.35 -17.15
CA MET A 1 20.94 19.52 -17.56
C MET A 1 21.54 18.12 -17.67
N TYR A 2 21.89 17.75 -18.86
CA TYR A 2 22.34 16.46 -19.42
C TYR A 2 23.33 15.67 -18.56
N ILE A 3 23.08 14.34 -18.39
CA ILE A 3 24.15 13.34 -18.28
C ILE A 3 23.77 12.15 -19.16
N LEU A 4 24.63 11.92 -20.08
CA LEU A 4 24.63 11.06 -21.24
C LEU A 4 24.84 9.59 -20.86
N LEU A 5 24.02 8.71 -21.44
CA LEU A 5 24.12 7.27 -21.44
C LEU A 5 25.35 6.82 -22.22
N ILE A 6 26.21 6.00 -21.64
CA ILE A 6 27.26 5.26 -22.38
C ILE A 6 26.84 3.79 -22.42
N PHE A 7 26.40 3.37 -23.60
CA PHE A 7 26.28 1.96 -24.00
C PHE A 7 27.68 1.39 -24.22
N LEU A 8 28.03 0.38 -23.48
CA LEU A 8 29.22 -0.44 -23.79
C LEU A 8 28.75 -1.84 -24.16
N LEU A 9 28.67 -2.06 -25.46
CA LEU A 9 28.51 -3.37 -26.09
C LEU A 9 29.82 -4.16 -25.90
N LEU A 10 29.80 -5.17 -25.06
CA LEU A 10 30.83 -6.21 -25.04
C LEU A 10 30.30 -7.39 -25.84
N SER A 11 30.73 -7.43 -27.10
CA SER A 11 30.64 -8.63 -27.96
C SER A 11 31.63 -9.67 -27.43
N PHE A 12 31.12 -10.76 -26.86
CA PHE A 12 31.92 -11.94 -26.56
C PHE A 12 31.68 -12.93 -27.70
N SER A 13 32.67 -13.02 -28.59
CA SER A 13 32.77 -14.11 -29.59
C SER A 13 33.25 -15.34 -28.86
N LEU A 14 32.41 -16.37 -28.77
CA LEU A 14 32.88 -17.74 -28.45
C LEU A 14 33.32 -18.42 -29.74
N GLU A 15 34.61 -18.63 -29.86
CA GLU A 15 35.17 -19.52 -30.85
C GLU A 15 34.84 -20.98 -30.50
N VAL A 16 34.19 -21.68 -31.44
CA VAL A 16 33.97 -23.11 -31.38
C VAL A 16 35.15 -23.78 -32.07
N PRO A 17 35.86 -24.71 -31.43
CA PRO A 17 36.92 -25.43 -32.12
C PRO A 17 36.33 -26.50 -33.03
N ASP A 18 36.71 -26.40 -34.26
CA ASP A 18 36.52 -27.36 -35.37
C ASP A 18 37.20 -28.72 -35.06
N MET A 19 36.44 -29.77 -34.96
CA MET A 19 36.99 -31.14 -34.99
C MET A 19 36.38 -31.90 -36.16
N GLY A 20 37.00 -31.74 -37.32
CA GLY A 20 36.77 -32.55 -38.46
C GLY A 20 37.27 -33.98 -38.26
N PHE A 21 36.44 -34.95 -38.62
CA PHE A 21 36.84 -36.24 -39.11
C PHE A 21 35.69 -36.89 -39.88
N PHE A 22 35.46 -36.45 -41.12
CA PHE A 22 34.80 -37.29 -42.12
C PHE A 22 35.87 -38.03 -42.91
N LYS A 23 36.00 -39.33 -42.73
CA LYS A 23 36.64 -40.22 -43.68
C LYS A 23 35.58 -41.06 -44.33
N THR A 24 35.31 -40.68 -45.54
CA THR A 24 34.69 -41.53 -46.59
C THR A 24 35.41 -42.85 -46.74
N ILE A 25 34.66 -43.97 -46.72
CA ILE A 25 35.06 -45.22 -47.38
C ILE A 25 33.95 -45.57 -48.36
N ALA A 26 34.27 -45.43 -49.63
CA ALA A 26 33.50 -45.95 -50.74
C ALA A 26 34.01 -47.39 -51.11
N GLY A 27 33.07 -48.24 -51.41
CA GLY A 27 33.33 -49.35 -52.39
C GLY A 27 33.39 -50.72 -51.78
N LEU A 28 32.40 -51.53 -52.04
CA LEU A 28 32.56 -52.71 -52.96
C LEU A 28 31.21 -53.43 -53.11
N LEU A 29 30.69 -53.41 -54.32
CA LEU A 29 29.65 -54.30 -54.80
C LEU A 29 30.20 -55.71 -54.89
N ALA A 30 29.55 -56.65 -54.21
CA ALA A 30 29.68 -58.09 -54.59
C ALA A 30 28.27 -58.66 -54.75
N VAL A 31 27.98 -59.01 -55.95
CA VAL A 31 26.82 -59.77 -56.42
C VAL A 31 26.92 -61.21 -55.93
N GLY A 32 25.87 -61.78 -55.36
CA GLY A 32 25.79 -63.25 -55.21
C GLY A 32 24.73 -63.67 -54.21
N GLY A 33 23.71 -64.35 -54.73
CA GLY A 33 23.01 -65.37 -53.98
C GLY A 33 21.59 -65.02 -53.47
N VAL A 34 20.60 -65.31 -54.29
CA VAL A 34 19.21 -65.49 -53.91
C VAL A 34 19.11 -66.60 -52.87
N SER A 35 18.79 -66.32 -51.65
CA SER A 35 18.21 -67.28 -50.72
C SER A 35 16.91 -66.69 -50.17
N TYR A 36 15.80 -67.28 -50.54
CA TYR A 36 14.49 -67.06 -49.94
C TYR A 36 14.57 -67.51 -48.47
N GLY A 37 14.93 -66.64 -47.62
CA GLY A 37 14.82 -66.79 -46.19
C GLY A 37 13.49 -66.19 -45.76
N ALA A 38 12.62 -66.97 -45.17
CA ALA A 38 11.39 -66.63 -44.60
C ALA A 38 11.65 -65.51 -43.59
N TYR A 39 11.20 -64.27 -43.88
CA TYR A 39 11.00 -63.25 -42.86
C TYR A 39 9.90 -63.77 -41.95
N SER A 40 10.27 -64.37 -40.83
CA SER A 40 9.41 -64.46 -39.68
C SER A 40 9.12 -62.98 -39.30
N VAL A 41 7.96 -62.56 -39.66
CA VAL A 41 7.31 -61.42 -39.03
C VAL A 41 7.35 -61.74 -37.54
N LEU A 42 8.31 -61.14 -36.80
CA LEU A 42 8.19 -61.04 -35.38
C LEU A 42 6.91 -60.19 -35.18
N GLY A 43 5.81 -60.89 -34.96
CA GLY A 43 4.59 -60.31 -34.48
C GLY A 43 4.98 -59.50 -33.24
N SER A 44 4.75 -58.25 -33.28
CA SER A 44 4.64 -57.53 -32.06
C SER A 44 3.65 -58.30 -31.18
N GLU A 45 4.15 -58.96 -30.16
CA GLU A 45 3.28 -59.41 -29.07
C GLU A 45 2.56 -58.15 -28.62
N SER A 46 1.33 -57.96 -29.11
CA SER A 46 0.35 -57.16 -28.44
C SER A 46 0.20 -57.84 -27.09
N SER A 47 0.84 -57.29 -26.06
CA SER A 47 0.58 -57.72 -24.71
C SER A 47 -0.86 -57.28 -24.42
N ASP A 48 -1.80 -58.26 -24.60
CA ASP A 48 -3.23 -58.03 -24.29
C ASP A 48 -3.47 -57.56 -22.87
N ASN A 49 -2.43 -57.35 -22.07
CA ASN A 49 -2.44 -56.94 -20.65
C ASN A 49 -1.73 -55.64 -20.41
N ALA A 50 -1.38 -54.85 -21.43
CA ALA A 50 -0.71 -53.57 -21.25
C ALA A 50 -1.69 -52.51 -20.73
N ILE A 51 -1.32 -51.85 -19.66
CA ILE A 51 -2.09 -50.69 -19.14
C ILE A 51 -1.69 -49.45 -19.94
N THR A 52 -2.66 -48.82 -20.59
CA THR A 52 -2.42 -47.67 -21.48
C THR A 52 -3.20 -46.45 -21.05
N ILE A 53 -2.57 -45.29 -21.12
CA ILE A 53 -3.21 -43.98 -20.81
C ILE A 53 -4.33 -43.70 -21.81
N GLN A 54 -5.53 -43.38 -21.31
CA GLN A 54 -6.66 -42.94 -22.11
C GLN A 54 -6.85 -41.42 -22.02
N GLY A 55 -6.47 -40.79 -20.90
CA GLY A 55 -6.56 -39.37 -20.71
C GLY A 55 -6.04 -38.93 -19.36
N VAL A 56 -5.77 -37.62 -19.24
CA VAL A 56 -5.42 -36.94 -17.99
C VAL A 56 -6.60 -36.05 -17.60
N ILE A 57 -7.12 -36.26 -16.41
CA ILE A 57 -8.30 -35.55 -15.89
C ILE A 57 -7.87 -34.24 -15.24
N ASP A 58 -6.89 -34.32 -14.34
CA ASP A 58 -6.29 -33.20 -13.60
C ASP A 58 -4.81 -33.52 -13.30
N GLY A 59 -4.18 -32.80 -12.38
CA GLY A 59 -2.76 -32.95 -12.07
C GLY A 59 -2.36 -34.27 -11.41
N ASP A 60 -3.32 -35.03 -10.86
CA ASP A 60 -3.08 -36.28 -10.13
C ASP A 60 -4.07 -37.42 -10.46
N THR A 61 -4.91 -37.23 -11.44
CA THR A 61 -5.93 -38.21 -11.83
C THR A 61 -5.86 -38.50 -13.33
N ILE A 62 -5.77 -39.76 -13.67
CA ILE A 62 -5.71 -40.25 -15.06
C ILE A 62 -6.76 -41.32 -15.29
N ASP A 63 -7.16 -41.50 -16.54
CA ASP A 63 -7.90 -42.66 -17.00
C ASP A 63 -6.97 -43.62 -17.79
N VAL A 64 -6.98 -44.87 -17.44
CA VAL A 64 -6.21 -45.92 -18.09
C VAL A 64 -7.13 -47.01 -18.68
N ALA A 65 -6.70 -47.66 -19.76
CA ALA A 65 -7.37 -48.85 -20.26
C ALA A 65 -6.50 -50.09 -20.01
N GLN A 66 -7.14 -51.18 -19.57
CA GLN A 66 -6.59 -52.48 -19.42
C GLN A 66 -7.68 -53.50 -19.83
N ASP A 67 -7.36 -54.46 -20.68
CA ASP A 67 -8.28 -55.49 -21.14
C ASP A 67 -9.61 -54.98 -21.71
N GLY A 68 -9.61 -53.74 -22.26
CA GLY A 68 -10.79 -53.09 -22.83
C GLY A 68 -11.67 -52.36 -21.82
N GLU A 69 -11.32 -52.38 -20.54
CA GLU A 69 -11.99 -51.61 -19.48
C GLU A 69 -11.21 -50.33 -19.16
N THR A 70 -11.94 -49.25 -18.92
CA THR A 70 -11.35 -47.98 -18.49
C THR A 70 -11.47 -47.83 -16.98
N THR A 71 -10.33 -47.57 -16.32
CA THR A 71 -10.24 -47.38 -14.86
C THR A 71 -9.65 -46.01 -14.58
N ARG A 72 -10.27 -45.28 -13.62
CA ARG A 72 -9.75 -44.01 -13.11
C ARG A 72 -8.75 -44.23 -12.00
N ILE A 73 -7.56 -43.70 -12.17
CA ILE A 73 -6.44 -43.81 -11.24
C ILE A 73 -6.18 -42.47 -10.58
N ARG A 74 -6.22 -42.44 -9.25
CA ARG A 74 -5.69 -41.34 -8.42
C ARG A 74 -4.25 -41.67 -8.06
N LEU A 75 -3.33 -40.78 -8.41
CA LEU A 75 -1.92 -40.94 -8.13
C LEU A 75 -1.68 -40.85 -6.60
N LEU A 76 -1.05 -41.86 -6.02
CA LEU A 76 -0.77 -41.96 -4.58
C LEU A 76 0.28 -40.95 -4.12
N ASN A 77 0.10 -40.48 -2.89
CA ASN A 77 1.03 -39.67 -2.12
C ASN A 77 1.34 -38.27 -2.69
N ILE A 78 0.55 -37.84 -3.66
CA ILE A 78 0.54 -36.45 -4.12
C ILE A 78 -0.86 -35.85 -3.99
N ASP A 79 -0.91 -34.53 -3.85
CA ASP A 79 -2.08 -33.71 -4.06
C ASP A 79 -1.73 -32.54 -4.98
N THR A 80 -2.61 -32.20 -5.91
CA THR A 80 -2.38 -31.18 -6.93
C THR A 80 -3.49 -30.15 -6.89
N PRO A 81 -3.28 -28.93 -7.43
CA PRO A 81 -4.32 -27.90 -7.45
C PRO A 81 -5.59 -28.39 -8.13
N GLU A 82 -6.76 -28.11 -7.52
CA GLU A 82 -8.06 -28.53 -8.04
C GLU A 82 -8.49 -27.65 -9.21
N MET A 83 -8.90 -28.30 -10.33
CA MET A 83 -9.31 -27.64 -11.57
C MET A 83 -10.45 -26.63 -11.32
N GLY A 84 -10.25 -25.40 -11.81
CA GLY A 84 -11.23 -24.31 -11.72
C GLY A 84 -11.40 -23.71 -10.34
N LYS A 85 -10.57 -24.10 -9.37
CA LYS A 85 -10.61 -23.57 -8.00
C LYS A 85 -9.26 -23.06 -7.52
N GLU A 86 -8.18 -23.73 -7.90
CA GLU A 86 -6.85 -23.45 -7.39
C GLU A 86 -5.89 -23.06 -8.49
N CYS A 87 -4.96 -22.22 -8.13
CA CYS A 87 -3.93 -21.71 -9.03
C CYS A 87 -3.01 -22.82 -9.53
N LEU A 88 -2.55 -22.73 -10.78
CA LEU A 88 -1.67 -23.72 -11.43
C LEU A 88 -2.30 -25.09 -11.69
N ALA A 89 -3.62 -25.24 -11.54
CA ALA A 89 -4.30 -26.51 -11.79
C ALA A 89 -4.19 -26.95 -13.27
N GLU A 90 -4.34 -26.02 -14.20
CA GLU A 90 -4.22 -26.30 -15.64
C GLU A 90 -2.78 -26.64 -16.02
N GLU A 91 -1.80 -25.94 -15.45
CA GLU A 91 -0.37 -26.21 -15.64
C GLU A 91 0.02 -27.61 -15.12
N ALA A 92 -0.47 -27.97 -13.92
CA ALA A 92 -0.27 -29.31 -13.35
C ALA A 92 -0.83 -30.40 -14.25
N LYS A 93 -2.06 -30.22 -14.74
CA LYS A 93 -2.70 -31.13 -15.71
C LYS A 93 -1.91 -31.23 -17.01
N GLN A 94 -1.50 -30.10 -17.60
CA GLN A 94 -0.73 -30.08 -18.84
C GLN A 94 0.62 -30.73 -18.66
N TYR A 95 1.28 -30.56 -17.54
CA TYR A 95 2.53 -31.21 -17.22
C TYR A 95 2.36 -32.73 -17.15
N LEU A 96 1.37 -33.22 -16.39
CA LEU A 96 1.08 -34.66 -16.34
C LEU A 96 0.71 -35.23 -17.69
N ALA A 97 -0.08 -34.51 -18.51
CA ALA A 97 -0.42 -34.94 -19.87
C ALA A 97 0.81 -34.98 -20.80
N GLY A 98 1.80 -34.11 -20.59
CA GLY A 98 3.09 -34.16 -21.28
C GLY A 98 3.92 -35.38 -20.90
N LEU A 99 3.90 -35.80 -19.65
CA LEU A 99 4.56 -37.01 -19.17
C LEU A 99 3.85 -38.27 -19.69
N LEU A 100 2.51 -38.24 -19.73
CA LEU A 100 1.64 -39.38 -20.03
C LEU A 100 0.72 -39.10 -21.23
N PRO A 101 1.23 -38.92 -22.45
CA PRO A 101 0.39 -38.84 -23.65
C PRO A 101 -0.52 -40.06 -23.80
N VAL A 102 -1.71 -39.86 -24.39
CA VAL A 102 -2.64 -40.96 -24.70
C VAL A 102 -1.93 -42.10 -25.48
N GLY A 103 -2.17 -43.32 -25.07
CA GLY A 103 -1.50 -44.52 -25.60
C GLY A 103 -0.18 -44.87 -24.93
N THR A 104 0.34 -44.06 -24.01
CA THR A 104 1.53 -44.41 -23.22
C THR A 104 1.26 -45.65 -22.38
N VAL A 105 2.18 -46.61 -22.43
CA VAL A 105 2.15 -47.81 -21.58
C VAL A 105 2.74 -47.45 -20.21
N VAL A 106 2.03 -47.82 -19.15
CA VAL A 106 2.43 -47.59 -17.76
C VAL A 106 2.33 -48.87 -16.93
N THR A 107 3.03 -48.86 -15.79
CA THR A 107 2.88 -49.87 -14.74
C THR A 107 2.26 -49.24 -13.54
N LEU A 108 1.30 -49.91 -12.90
CA LEU A 108 0.68 -49.50 -11.67
C LEU A 108 1.20 -50.31 -10.49
N GLU A 109 1.64 -49.61 -9.45
CA GLU A 109 2.01 -50.25 -8.19
C GLU A 109 1.08 -49.73 -7.07
N TYR A 110 0.59 -50.66 -6.28
CA TYR A 110 -0.39 -50.40 -5.25
C TYR A 110 0.25 -50.43 -3.87
N ASP A 111 -0.46 -49.83 -2.90
CA ASP A 111 -0.12 -49.87 -1.48
C ASP A 111 -1.25 -50.57 -0.70
N ASN A 112 -1.40 -50.30 0.58
CA ASN A 112 -2.33 -50.97 1.50
C ASN A 112 -3.79 -50.88 1.07
N GLU A 113 -4.24 -49.68 0.72
CA GLU A 113 -5.59 -49.37 0.30
C GLU A 113 -5.59 -49.12 -1.20
N ARG A 114 -6.45 -49.86 -1.92
CA ARG A 114 -6.51 -49.84 -3.40
C ARG A 114 -7.53 -48.87 -3.97
N GLU A 115 -8.47 -48.44 -3.16
CA GLU A 115 -9.55 -47.55 -3.59
C GLU A 115 -9.77 -46.46 -2.53
N ASP A 116 -10.16 -45.28 -3.00
CA ASP A 116 -10.60 -44.20 -2.12
C ASP A 116 -12.13 -44.25 -1.90
N ASN A 117 -12.64 -43.33 -1.03
CA ASN A 117 -14.07 -43.23 -0.72
C ASN A 117 -14.93 -42.85 -1.94
N TYR A 118 -14.34 -42.45 -3.06
CA TYR A 118 -15.02 -42.06 -4.30
C TYR A 118 -14.98 -43.17 -5.35
N GLY A 119 -14.38 -44.34 -5.04
CA GLY A 119 -14.23 -45.46 -5.95
C GLY A 119 -13.13 -45.31 -6.99
N ARG A 120 -12.17 -44.37 -6.77
CA ARG A 120 -11.00 -44.27 -7.64
C ARG A 120 -9.92 -45.23 -7.18
N THR A 121 -9.29 -45.92 -8.14
CA THR A 121 -8.14 -46.77 -7.84
C THR A 121 -6.91 -45.93 -7.47
N LEU A 122 -6.25 -46.30 -6.38
CA LEU A 122 -5.10 -45.61 -5.82
C LEU A 122 -3.81 -46.32 -6.25
N ALA A 123 -2.90 -45.63 -6.97
CA ALA A 123 -1.64 -46.26 -7.43
C ALA A 123 -0.46 -45.30 -7.54
N GLY A 124 0.74 -45.84 -7.40
CA GLY A 124 1.96 -45.26 -7.99
C GLY A 124 1.99 -45.61 -9.47
N VAL A 125 2.17 -44.59 -10.31
CA VAL A 125 2.22 -44.75 -11.79
C VAL A 125 3.66 -44.67 -12.24
N PHE A 126 4.10 -45.72 -12.93
CA PHE A 126 5.47 -45.83 -13.46
C PHE A 126 5.49 -45.81 -14.97
N LYS A 127 6.38 -45.03 -15.54
CA LYS A 127 6.73 -45.02 -16.95
C LYS A 127 8.22 -45.25 -17.08
N GLU A 128 8.60 -46.30 -17.79
CA GLU A 128 10.01 -46.67 -18.03
C GLU A 128 10.83 -46.72 -16.71
N GLY A 129 10.20 -47.22 -15.65
CA GLY A 129 10.81 -47.34 -14.31
C GLY A 129 10.85 -46.06 -13.47
N SER A 130 10.39 -44.93 -13.99
CA SER A 130 10.33 -43.67 -13.26
C SER A 130 8.94 -43.49 -12.61
N LEU A 131 8.89 -43.12 -11.33
CA LEU A 131 7.66 -42.81 -10.62
C LEU A 131 7.12 -41.43 -11.06
N ILE A 132 6.04 -41.42 -11.80
CA ILE A 132 5.40 -40.21 -12.33
C ILE A 132 4.88 -39.30 -11.20
N ASN A 133 4.34 -39.89 -10.13
CA ASN A 133 3.93 -39.18 -8.93
C ASN A 133 5.04 -38.27 -8.41
N ALA A 134 6.27 -38.78 -8.28
CA ALA A 134 7.44 -38.03 -7.86
C ALA A 134 7.85 -36.97 -8.90
N SER A 135 7.70 -37.26 -10.20
CA SER A 135 8.02 -36.32 -11.27
C SER A 135 7.12 -35.07 -11.22
N VAL A 136 5.82 -35.24 -10.93
CA VAL A 136 4.88 -34.10 -10.75
C VAL A 136 5.27 -33.25 -9.56
N ALA A 137 5.66 -33.89 -8.44
CA ALA A 137 6.12 -33.18 -7.25
C ALA A 137 7.46 -32.46 -7.48
N GLU A 138 8.38 -33.04 -8.26
CA GLU A 138 9.70 -32.45 -8.56
C GLU A 138 9.61 -31.21 -9.45
N GLU A 139 8.58 -31.10 -10.30
CA GLU A 139 8.33 -29.88 -11.06
C GLU A 139 7.55 -28.83 -10.24
N GLY A 140 7.14 -29.19 -9.03
CA GLY A 140 6.47 -28.29 -8.09
C GLY A 140 4.96 -28.13 -8.38
N PHE A 141 4.33 -29.12 -9.03
CA PHE A 141 2.89 -29.12 -9.29
C PHE A 141 2.10 -29.98 -8.30
N ALA A 142 2.78 -30.59 -7.32
CA ALA A 142 2.13 -31.38 -6.29
C ALA A 142 2.78 -31.18 -4.92
N VAL A 143 1.96 -31.30 -3.88
CA VAL A 143 2.40 -31.43 -2.49
C VAL A 143 2.34 -32.88 -2.05
N PRO A 144 3.22 -33.34 -1.11
CA PRO A 144 3.15 -34.67 -0.55
C PRO A 144 1.88 -34.83 0.30
N MET A 145 1.08 -35.84 0.02
CA MET A 145 -0.15 -36.12 0.76
C MET A 145 -0.29 -37.61 1.06
N LYS A 146 -0.67 -37.94 2.29
CA LYS A 146 -1.02 -39.30 2.67
C LYS A 146 -2.50 -39.54 2.39
N VAL A 147 -2.81 -40.57 1.60
CA VAL A 147 -4.18 -40.98 1.29
C VAL A 147 -4.48 -42.26 2.04
N GLY A 148 -5.30 -42.18 3.06
CA GLY A 148 -5.56 -43.31 3.95
C GLY A 148 -4.28 -43.83 4.63
N GLY A 149 -4.14 -45.15 4.69
CA GLY A 149 -2.92 -45.81 5.21
C GLY A 149 -1.78 -45.96 4.20
N ASN A 150 -1.86 -45.31 3.04
CA ASN A 150 -0.88 -45.43 1.93
C ASN A 150 0.30 -44.50 2.13
N THR A 151 1.50 -45.07 2.22
CA THR A 151 2.75 -44.31 2.45
C THR A 151 3.92 -44.82 1.59
N ARG A 152 3.70 -45.80 0.73
CA ARG A 152 4.75 -46.48 -0.02
C ARG A 152 5.64 -45.51 -0.82
N PHE A 153 5.05 -44.52 -1.47
CA PHE A 153 5.76 -43.54 -2.31
C PHE A 153 6.00 -42.22 -1.62
N PHE A 154 5.50 -42.03 -0.39
CA PHE A 154 5.50 -40.77 0.30
C PHE A 154 6.90 -40.16 0.52
N SER A 155 7.89 -41.00 0.85
CA SER A 155 9.27 -40.55 1.05
C SER A 155 9.92 -40.02 -0.23
N GLU A 156 9.69 -40.72 -1.35
CA GLU A 156 10.24 -40.35 -2.66
C GLU A 156 9.56 -39.03 -3.17
N VAL A 157 8.26 -38.97 -3.04
CA VAL A 157 7.47 -37.76 -3.38
C VAL A 157 7.89 -36.57 -2.54
N SER A 158 8.05 -36.76 -1.21
CA SER A 158 8.48 -35.68 -0.31
C SER A 158 9.87 -35.16 -0.68
N ALA A 159 10.81 -36.05 -0.98
CA ALA A 159 12.14 -35.65 -1.42
C ALA A 159 12.13 -34.90 -2.77
N ALA A 160 11.22 -35.27 -3.69
CA ALA A 160 11.00 -34.56 -4.95
C ALA A 160 10.42 -33.17 -4.72
N ALA A 161 9.40 -33.04 -3.88
CA ALA A 161 8.81 -31.75 -3.50
C ALA A 161 9.82 -30.81 -2.81
N ASP A 162 10.69 -31.37 -1.96
CA ASP A 162 11.77 -30.58 -1.31
C ASP A 162 12.77 -30.03 -2.35
N ARG A 163 13.11 -30.82 -3.39
CA ARG A 163 13.94 -30.34 -4.51
C ARG A 163 13.24 -29.23 -5.30
N ALA A 164 11.94 -29.38 -5.57
CA ALA A 164 11.14 -28.34 -6.23
C ALA A 164 11.10 -27.05 -5.42
N ARG A 165 10.92 -27.16 -4.10
CA ARG A 165 10.94 -26.00 -3.17
C ARG A 165 12.30 -25.30 -3.21
N ALA A 166 13.37 -26.04 -3.09
CA ALA A 166 14.73 -25.48 -3.14
C ALA A 166 15.05 -24.81 -4.48
N ALA A 167 14.45 -25.28 -5.59
CA ALA A 167 14.62 -24.74 -6.93
C ALA A 167 13.61 -23.63 -7.29
N GLY A 168 12.64 -23.32 -6.42
CA GLY A 168 11.57 -22.35 -6.69
C GLY A 168 10.70 -22.73 -7.89
N LYS A 169 10.36 -24.01 -8.06
CA LYS A 169 9.55 -24.50 -9.17
C LYS A 169 8.06 -24.52 -8.85
N GLY A 170 7.22 -24.33 -9.88
CA GLY A 170 5.77 -24.46 -9.81
C GLY A 170 5.16 -23.61 -8.69
N ILE A 171 4.43 -24.24 -7.75
CA ILE A 171 3.79 -23.59 -6.60
C ILE A 171 4.78 -22.79 -5.72
N ASN A 172 6.05 -23.18 -5.70
CA ASN A 172 7.06 -22.54 -4.87
C ASN A 172 7.53 -21.18 -5.42
N SER A 173 7.18 -20.83 -6.66
CA SER A 173 7.41 -19.53 -7.29
C SER A 173 6.12 -18.74 -7.51
N ALA A 174 4.99 -19.22 -6.99
CA ALA A 174 3.69 -18.61 -7.19
C ALA A 174 3.60 -17.22 -6.53
N GLY A 175 2.91 -16.31 -7.20
CA GLY A 175 2.63 -14.97 -6.68
C GLY A 175 1.65 -14.99 -5.51
N THR A 176 1.52 -13.85 -4.81
CA THR A 176 0.65 -13.72 -3.63
C THR A 176 -0.82 -14.04 -3.91
N GLU A 177 -1.29 -13.80 -5.14
CA GLU A 177 -2.64 -14.20 -5.58
C GLU A 177 -2.86 -15.70 -5.52
N CYS A 178 -1.86 -16.51 -5.93
CA CYS A 178 -1.90 -17.95 -5.76
C CYS A 178 -1.76 -18.38 -4.30
N VAL A 179 -0.88 -17.69 -3.56
CA VAL A 179 -0.63 -17.98 -2.14
C VAL A 179 -1.92 -17.84 -1.33
N PHE A 180 -2.71 -16.80 -1.56
CA PHE A 180 -3.96 -16.58 -0.83
C PHE A 180 -5.21 -17.16 -1.50
N GLY A 181 -5.14 -17.49 -2.81
CA GLY A 181 -6.26 -18.08 -3.55
C GLY A 181 -7.31 -17.06 -4.02
N ASP A 182 -8.28 -17.57 -4.82
CA ASP A 182 -9.28 -16.77 -5.55
C ASP A 182 -10.54 -16.40 -4.73
N ASP A 183 -10.73 -16.93 -3.54
CA ASP A 183 -11.95 -16.84 -2.72
C ASP A 183 -12.20 -15.44 -2.09
N GLY A 184 -11.46 -14.44 -2.51
CA GLY A 184 -11.48 -13.09 -1.95
C GLY A 184 -10.39 -12.86 -0.88
N THR A 185 -9.71 -13.91 -0.44
CA THR A 185 -8.63 -13.84 0.57
C THR A 185 -7.46 -13.01 0.05
N TYR A 186 -7.03 -13.25 -1.20
CA TYR A 186 -6.00 -12.42 -1.85
C TYR A 186 -6.37 -10.94 -1.87
N ARG A 187 -7.62 -10.61 -2.26
CA ARG A 187 -8.08 -9.22 -2.29
C ARG A 187 -8.00 -8.57 -0.91
N SER A 188 -8.47 -9.29 0.11
CA SER A 188 -8.43 -8.80 1.48
C SER A 188 -7.00 -8.58 1.98
N TYR A 189 -6.06 -9.48 1.63
CA TYR A 189 -4.63 -9.30 1.90
C TYR A 189 -4.08 -8.06 1.20
N HIS A 190 -4.34 -7.93 -0.09
CA HIS A 190 -3.88 -6.80 -0.91
C HIS A 190 -4.41 -5.46 -0.40
N ASP A 191 -5.69 -5.40 -0.01
CA ASP A 191 -6.30 -4.17 0.52
C ASP A 191 -5.71 -3.80 1.89
N ALA A 192 -5.48 -4.78 2.76
CA ALA A 192 -4.81 -4.57 4.05
C ALA A 192 -3.36 -4.10 3.84
N ARG A 193 -2.59 -4.75 2.97
CA ARG A 193 -1.21 -4.36 2.62
C ARG A 193 -1.16 -2.94 2.07
N SER A 194 -2.01 -2.61 1.09
CA SER A 194 -2.10 -1.27 0.50
C SER A 194 -2.42 -0.19 1.54
N THR A 195 -3.26 -0.52 2.52
CA THR A 195 -3.61 0.39 3.61
C THR A 195 -2.40 0.67 4.52
N VAL A 196 -1.66 -0.38 4.88
CA VAL A 196 -0.44 -0.29 5.71
C VAL A 196 0.64 0.49 4.97
N ASP A 197 0.90 0.17 3.70
CA ASP A 197 1.88 0.86 2.86
C ASP A 197 1.55 2.36 2.70
N THR A 198 0.28 2.69 2.51
CA THR A 198 -0.18 4.09 2.44
C THR A 198 0.07 4.83 3.75
N ALA A 199 -0.20 4.19 4.88
CA ALA A 199 0.05 4.77 6.19
C ALA A 199 1.55 4.92 6.49
N GLN A 200 2.39 4.02 6.00
CA GLN A 200 3.85 4.10 6.11
C GLN A 200 4.43 5.31 5.37
N LEU A 201 3.85 5.63 4.21
CA LEU A 201 4.27 6.78 3.40
C LEU A 201 3.71 8.12 3.92
N PHE A 202 2.80 8.08 4.89
CA PHE A 202 2.19 9.29 5.43
C PHE A 202 3.21 10.12 6.20
N GLN A 203 3.34 11.40 5.79
CA GLN A 203 4.26 12.35 6.44
C GLN A 203 3.53 13.11 7.55
N PHE A 204 4.05 12.99 8.77
CA PHE A 204 3.64 13.79 9.92
C PHE A 204 4.89 14.42 10.53
N ASP A 205 5.32 15.55 9.95
CA ASP A 205 6.53 16.30 10.30
C ASP A 205 6.25 17.69 10.86
N ASP A 206 5.05 18.22 10.63
CA ASP A 206 4.58 19.50 11.21
C ASP A 206 3.42 19.26 12.18
N MET A 207 3.74 19.30 13.47
CA MET A 207 2.74 19.11 14.53
C MET A 207 1.74 20.26 14.64
N TRP A 208 2.00 21.42 14.02
CA TRP A 208 1.11 22.58 14.00
C TRP A 208 0.16 22.61 12.81
N ASN A 209 0.41 21.75 11.82
CA ASN A 209 -0.46 21.58 10.67
C ASN A 209 -1.65 20.68 11.05
N ASP A 210 -2.85 21.27 11.05
CA ASP A 210 -4.08 20.53 11.43
C ASP A 210 -4.44 19.44 10.44
N GLU A 211 -4.13 19.58 9.15
CA GLU A 211 -4.37 18.56 8.15
C GLU A 211 -3.48 17.33 8.39
N GLN A 212 -2.19 17.53 8.67
CA GLN A 212 -1.28 16.45 9.02
C GLN A 212 -1.66 15.81 10.36
N PHE A 213 -2.03 16.58 11.36
CA PHE A 213 -2.45 16.08 12.66
C PHE A 213 -3.72 15.21 12.56
N ASN A 214 -4.75 15.70 11.86
CA ASN A 214 -5.98 14.94 11.62
C ASN A 214 -5.72 13.74 10.71
N GLY A 215 -4.87 13.89 9.68
CA GLY A 215 -4.44 12.82 8.81
C GLY A 215 -3.75 11.69 9.56
N ALA A 216 -2.95 11.98 10.59
CA ALA A 216 -2.33 10.98 11.44
C ALA A 216 -3.37 10.14 12.19
N HIS A 217 -4.39 10.77 12.77
CA HIS A 217 -5.50 10.06 13.43
C HIS A 217 -6.28 9.16 12.46
N VAL A 218 -6.55 9.65 11.25
CA VAL A 218 -7.22 8.86 10.21
C VAL A 218 -6.37 7.64 9.82
N ASN A 219 -5.06 7.79 9.67
CA ASN A 219 -4.18 6.68 9.34
C ASN A 219 -4.09 5.66 10.48
N VAL A 220 -4.03 6.08 11.74
CA VAL A 220 -4.11 5.15 12.89
C VAL A 220 -5.39 4.32 12.84
N SER A 221 -6.54 4.96 12.58
CA SER A 221 -7.82 4.24 12.45
C SER A 221 -7.82 3.24 11.30
N ARG A 222 -7.30 3.62 10.14
CA ARG A 222 -7.18 2.73 8.97
C ARG A 222 -6.27 1.53 9.24
N VAL A 223 -5.12 1.76 9.89
CA VAL A 223 -4.20 0.68 10.27
C VAL A 223 -4.86 -0.26 11.29
N ALA A 224 -5.60 0.27 12.25
CA ALA A 224 -6.35 -0.56 13.20
C ALA A 224 -7.42 -1.41 12.51
N ASP A 225 -8.08 -0.90 11.46
CA ASP A 225 -9.03 -1.67 10.65
C ASP A 225 -8.31 -2.72 9.78
N ALA A 226 -7.14 -2.39 9.22
CA ALA A 226 -6.29 -3.36 8.52
C ALA A 226 -5.88 -4.54 9.42
N LYS A 227 -5.52 -4.29 10.68
CA LYS A 227 -5.21 -5.35 11.68
C LYS A 227 -6.39 -6.28 11.94
N LYS A 228 -7.63 -5.75 11.97
CA LYS A 228 -8.83 -6.59 12.06
C LYS A 228 -8.98 -7.47 10.82
N SER A 229 -8.68 -6.91 9.63
CA SER A 229 -8.70 -7.67 8.38
C SER A 229 -7.62 -8.76 8.37
N ILE A 230 -6.42 -8.49 8.89
CA ILE A 230 -5.35 -9.49 9.05
C ILE A 230 -5.84 -10.65 9.93
N SER A 231 -6.43 -10.36 11.09
CA SER A 231 -6.99 -11.40 11.98
C SER A 231 -8.14 -12.19 11.34
N ALA A 232 -8.91 -11.58 10.44
CA ALA A 232 -9.92 -12.30 9.66
C ALA A 232 -9.29 -13.18 8.57
N LEU A 233 -8.20 -12.72 7.96
CA LEU A 233 -7.41 -13.48 6.97
C LEU A 233 -6.78 -14.73 7.58
N GLU A 234 -6.21 -14.66 8.78
CA GLU A 234 -5.66 -15.82 9.50
C GLU A 234 -6.72 -16.93 9.65
N LYS A 235 -7.97 -16.56 9.95
CA LYS A 235 -9.07 -17.51 10.02
C LYS A 235 -9.46 -18.07 8.67
N ALA A 236 -9.55 -17.22 7.64
CA ALA A 236 -9.89 -17.64 6.28
C ALA A 236 -8.85 -18.63 5.73
N VAL A 237 -7.55 -18.35 5.93
CA VAL A 237 -6.45 -19.23 5.55
C VAL A 237 -6.54 -20.59 6.28
N ALA A 238 -6.89 -20.61 7.55
CA ALA A 238 -7.07 -21.84 8.31
C ALA A 238 -8.24 -22.73 7.81
N GLU A 239 -9.20 -22.14 7.09
CA GLU A 239 -10.36 -22.82 6.52
C GLU A 239 -10.18 -23.25 5.05
N GLN A 240 -9.05 -22.92 4.42
CA GLN A 240 -8.75 -23.31 3.04
C GLN A 240 -8.57 -24.84 2.86
N SER A 241 -8.44 -25.27 1.60
CA SER A 241 -8.22 -26.68 1.24
C SER A 241 -6.94 -27.23 1.88
N ASP A 242 -6.87 -28.56 1.99
CA ASP A 242 -5.67 -29.21 2.50
C ASP A 242 -4.48 -28.98 1.57
N PHE A 243 -4.72 -28.96 0.25
CA PHE A 243 -3.71 -28.57 -0.73
C PHE A 243 -3.20 -27.15 -0.47
N GLN A 244 -4.08 -26.19 -0.35
CA GLN A 244 -3.70 -24.77 -0.14
C GLN A 244 -2.87 -24.58 1.13
N LYS A 245 -3.27 -25.23 2.21
CA LYS A 245 -2.54 -25.20 3.50
C LYS A 245 -1.15 -25.85 3.40
N GLU A 246 -1.04 -27.00 2.74
CA GLU A 246 0.24 -27.71 2.59
C GLU A 246 1.17 -26.97 1.62
N ALA A 247 0.62 -26.45 0.51
CA ALA A 247 1.37 -25.72 -0.51
C ALA A 247 1.88 -24.35 -0.01
N PHE A 248 1.02 -23.59 0.66
CA PHE A 248 1.25 -22.17 0.89
C PHE A 248 1.17 -21.73 2.36
N GLY A 249 0.72 -22.59 3.29
CA GLY A 249 0.45 -22.20 4.69
C GLY A 249 1.63 -21.52 5.38
N HIS A 250 2.86 -22.02 5.17
CA HIS A 250 4.07 -21.36 5.69
C HIS A 250 4.24 -19.95 5.10
N LYS A 251 4.05 -19.79 3.79
CA LYS A 251 4.19 -18.50 3.10
C LYS A 251 3.08 -17.53 3.48
N GLN A 252 1.87 -18.02 3.65
CA GLN A 252 0.73 -17.23 4.12
C GLN A 252 1.02 -16.69 5.53
N THR A 253 1.48 -17.55 6.45
CA THR A 253 1.84 -17.14 7.80
C THR A 253 2.95 -16.08 7.78
N GLU A 254 4.03 -16.30 7.01
CA GLU A 254 5.13 -15.34 6.87
C GLU A 254 4.63 -13.97 6.42
N LEU A 255 3.78 -13.92 5.38
CA LEU A 255 3.25 -12.68 4.82
C LEU A 255 2.28 -11.97 5.77
N LEU A 256 1.46 -12.71 6.52
CA LEU A 256 0.53 -12.13 7.49
C LEU A 256 1.27 -11.61 8.72
N ASP A 257 2.27 -12.35 9.23
CA ASP A 257 3.11 -11.91 10.34
C ASP A 257 3.91 -10.64 9.98
N GLU A 258 4.48 -10.58 8.76
CA GLU A 258 5.16 -9.37 8.27
C GLU A 258 4.19 -8.19 8.22
N LEU A 259 2.99 -8.39 7.66
CA LEU A 259 1.99 -7.35 7.53
C LEU A 259 1.48 -6.85 8.89
N ASP A 260 1.26 -7.73 9.86
CA ASP A 260 0.84 -7.35 11.23
C ASP A 260 1.95 -6.61 11.98
N ASN A 261 3.19 -7.02 11.82
CA ASN A 261 4.35 -6.33 12.38
C ASN A 261 4.49 -4.92 11.82
N ASP A 262 4.41 -4.75 10.49
CA ASP A 262 4.44 -3.45 9.83
C ASP A 262 3.30 -2.55 10.32
N ALA A 263 2.08 -3.08 10.38
CA ALA A 263 0.91 -2.36 10.87
C ALA A 263 1.09 -1.91 12.33
N THR A 264 1.62 -2.77 13.17
CA THR A 264 1.86 -2.49 14.59
C THR A 264 2.94 -1.43 14.79
N GLU A 265 4.02 -1.48 14.01
CA GLU A 265 5.10 -0.48 14.05
C GLU A 265 4.58 0.90 13.65
N ILE A 266 3.84 0.97 12.53
CA ILE A 266 3.27 2.23 12.01
C ILE A 266 2.25 2.82 13.00
N GLU A 267 1.34 2.00 13.52
CA GLU A 267 0.35 2.41 14.52
C GLU A 267 1.05 3.00 15.76
N THR A 268 2.07 2.32 16.25
CA THR A 268 2.85 2.75 17.42
C THR A 268 3.58 4.06 17.15
N LEU A 269 4.21 4.21 15.98
CA LEU A 269 4.92 5.42 15.58
C LEU A 269 3.97 6.61 15.49
N LEU A 270 2.84 6.45 14.78
CA LEU A 270 1.86 7.50 14.61
C LEU A 270 1.23 7.92 15.94
N ASN A 271 0.84 6.98 16.79
CA ASN A 271 0.30 7.27 18.12
C ASN A 271 1.30 8.03 19.00
N ARG A 272 2.58 7.68 18.97
CA ARG A 272 3.64 8.41 19.69
C ARG A 272 3.76 9.85 19.19
N LYS A 273 3.75 10.06 17.88
CA LYS A 273 3.81 11.39 17.27
C LYS A 273 2.56 12.22 17.60
N ILE A 274 1.38 11.63 17.54
CA ILE A 274 0.10 12.26 17.90
C ILE A 274 0.12 12.69 19.36
N THR A 275 0.49 11.81 20.27
CA THR A 275 0.57 12.12 21.70
C THR A 275 1.52 13.29 21.95
N TYR A 276 2.72 13.24 21.38
CA TYR A 276 3.69 14.33 21.51
C TYR A 276 3.15 15.66 20.96
N ALA A 277 2.49 15.62 19.79
CA ALA A 277 1.89 16.80 19.18
C ALA A 277 0.74 17.37 20.04
N SER A 278 -0.13 16.51 20.57
CA SER A 278 -1.24 16.89 21.46
C SER A 278 -0.73 17.58 22.73
N ASP A 279 0.21 16.95 23.42
CA ASP A 279 0.79 17.51 24.66
C ASP A 279 1.48 18.85 24.41
N THR A 280 2.16 18.97 23.26
CA THR A 280 2.87 20.22 22.90
C THR A 280 1.89 21.35 22.55
N ARG A 281 0.81 21.04 21.82
CA ARG A 281 -0.27 21.98 21.48
C ARG A 281 -0.99 22.46 22.76
N GLU A 282 -1.36 21.53 23.63
CA GLU A 282 -2.01 21.85 24.90
C GLU A 282 -1.15 22.78 25.76
N LYS A 283 0.14 22.47 25.89
CA LYS A 283 1.08 23.29 26.64
C LYS A 283 1.21 24.72 26.08
N LYS A 284 1.30 24.85 24.77
CA LYS A 284 1.36 26.15 24.11
C LYS A 284 0.07 26.94 24.32
N HIS A 285 -1.11 26.32 24.19
CA HIS A 285 -2.37 26.98 24.43
C HIS A 285 -2.49 27.47 25.89
N ALA A 286 -2.06 26.66 26.87
CA ALA A 286 -2.03 27.08 28.28
C ALA A 286 -1.10 28.27 28.51
N GLU A 287 0.07 28.30 27.85
CA GLU A 287 1.00 29.43 27.91
C GLU A 287 0.40 30.69 27.27
N GLU A 288 -0.26 30.56 26.10
CA GLU A 288 -0.95 31.68 25.43
C GLU A 288 -2.12 32.23 26.26
N ASP A 289 -2.92 31.35 26.86
CA ASP A 289 -4.02 31.76 27.75
C ASP A 289 -3.49 32.49 28.98
N THR A 290 -2.45 32.00 29.62
CA THR A 290 -1.80 32.66 30.76
C THR A 290 -1.24 34.02 30.36
N ALA A 291 -0.60 34.12 29.19
CA ALA A 291 -0.08 35.40 28.68
C ALA A 291 -1.21 36.39 28.36
N ARG A 292 -2.34 35.91 27.80
CA ARG A 292 -3.52 36.73 27.53
C ARG A 292 -4.14 37.26 28.81
N GLU A 293 -4.34 36.42 29.83
CA GLU A 293 -4.86 36.85 31.14
C GLU A 293 -3.97 37.90 31.83
N ALA A 294 -2.65 37.71 31.77
CA ALA A 294 -1.68 38.66 32.30
C ALA A 294 -1.73 40.00 31.54
N ALA A 295 -1.87 40.00 30.22
CA ALA A 295 -1.99 41.19 29.39
C ALA A 295 -3.30 41.96 29.70
N GLU A 296 -4.43 41.26 29.85
CA GLU A 296 -5.71 41.85 30.23
C GLU A 296 -5.68 42.42 31.64
N ALA A 297 -5.00 41.77 32.60
CA ALA A 297 -4.81 42.28 33.94
C ALA A 297 -3.95 43.56 33.93
N ALA A 298 -2.84 43.59 33.20
CA ALA A 298 -2.00 44.78 33.05
C ALA A 298 -2.74 45.95 32.40
N GLN A 299 -3.57 45.67 31.38
CA GLN A 299 -4.41 46.71 30.76
C GLN A 299 -5.41 47.31 31.75
N ARG A 300 -6.10 46.47 32.53
CA ARG A 300 -7.05 46.95 33.57
C ARG A 300 -6.35 47.81 34.62
N GLU A 301 -5.16 47.41 35.06
CA GLU A 301 -4.36 48.21 36.01
C GLU A 301 -3.92 49.54 35.42
N ALA A 302 -3.51 49.58 34.16
CA ALA A 302 -3.15 50.79 33.42
C ALA A 302 -4.38 51.75 33.28
N GLU A 303 -5.54 51.20 32.90
CA GLU A 303 -6.79 52.00 32.81
C GLU A 303 -7.24 52.56 34.17
N GLU A 304 -7.12 51.78 35.25
CA GLU A 304 -7.44 52.24 36.59
C GLU A 304 -6.47 53.33 37.04
N THR A 305 -5.19 53.17 36.76
CA THR A 305 -4.16 54.19 37.07
C THR A 305 -4.40 55.50 36.30
N ALA A 306 -4.72 55.39 34.99
CA ALA A 306 -5.04 56.51 34.13
C ALA A 306 -6.30 57.27 34.68
N ARG A 307 -7.34 56.53 35.06
CA ARG A 307 -8.55 57.11 35.65
C ARG A 307 -8.30 57.76 36.95
N ARG A 308 -7.44 57.21 37.83
CA ARG A 308 -7.04 57.86 39.09
C ARG A 308 -6.28 59.21 38.86
N ALA A 309 -5.32 59.17 37.90
CA ALA A 309 -4.57 60.34 37.50
C ALA A 309 -5.49 61.45 36.93
N GLU A 310 -6.49 61.12 36.14
CA GLU A 310 -7.48 62.03 35.60
C GLU A 310 -8.35 62.62 36.69
N GLN A 311 -8.78 61.80 37.66
CA GLN A 311 -9.53 62.28 38.83
C GLN A 311 -8.70 63.23 39.69
N GLU A 312 -7.43 62.89 39.97
CA GLU A 312 -6.51 63.76 40.74
C GLU A 312 -6.23 65.08 40.00
N ALA A 313 -6.03 65.02 38.66
CA ALA A 313 -5.85 66.21 37.85
C ALA A 313 -7.11 67.12 37.87
N THR A 314 -8.29 66.50 37.76
CA THR A 314 -9.60 67.26 37.85
C THR A 314 -9.81 67.87 39.21
N GLU A 315 -9.47 67.15 40.27
CA GLU A 315 -9.59 67.67 41.64
C GLU A 315 -8.57 68.79 41.91
N ALA A 316 -7.32 68.64 41.41
CA ALA A 316 -6.30 69.71 41.51
C ALA A 316 -6.72 70.98 40.75
N ALA A 317 -7.29 70.83 39.53
CA ALA A 317 -7.80 71.95 38.74
C ALA A 317 -8.94 72.66 39.49
N ARG A 318 -9.85 71.92 40.11
CA ARG A 318 -10.95 72.52 40.92
C ARG A 318 -10.45 73.20 42.16
N ARG A 319 -9.42 72.73 42.85
CA ARG A 319 -8.78 73.44 44.00
C ARG A 319 -8.11 74.70 43.54
N ALA A 320 -7.35 74.67 42.42
CA ALA A 320 -6.72 75.85 41.86
C ALA A 320 -7.75 76.94 41.48
N GLU A 321 -8.91 76.50 40.90
CA GLU A 321 -10.00 77.41 40.56
C GLU A 321 -10.65 78.05 41.84
N GLN A 322 -10.83 77.24 42.88
CA GLN A 322 -11.34 77.75 44.19
C GLN A 322 -10.36 78.72 44.85
N GLU A 323 -9.07 78.44 44.84
CA GLU A 323 -8.02 79.31 45.34
C GLU A 323 -7.94 80.63 44.54
N ALA A 324 -8.08 80.57 43.22
CA ALA A 324 -8.13 81.75 42.36
C ALA A 324 -9.37 82.62 42.65
N GLN A 325 -10.53 82.02 42.94
CA GLN A 325 -11.76 82.74 43.32
C GLN A 325 -11.65 83.38 44.71
N GLN A 326 -10.90 82.76 45.64
CA GLN A 326 -10.67 83.31 46.97
C GLN A 326 -9.60 84.39 46.99
N ALA A 327 -8.65 84.40 46.07
CA ALA A 327 -7.56 85.40 46.00
C ALA A 327 -7.86 86.61 45.15
N ALA A 328 -9.05 86.73 44.54
CA ALA A 328 -9.40 87.89 43.73
C ALA A 328 -9.89 89.04 44.60
N PRO A 329 -9.13 90.09 44.78
CA PRO A 329 -9.68 91.33 45.30
C PRO A 329 -10.66 91.90 44.27
N ALA A 330 -11.77 92.49 44.76
CA ALA A 330 -12.79 93.12 43.94
C ALA A 330 -12.17 94.28 43.10
N TYR A 331 -11.65 93.98 41.95
CA TYR A 331 -11.17 94.95 40.98
C TYR A 331 -12.30 95.29 40.01
N GLN A 332 -12.85 96.51 40.12
CA GLN A 332 -13.72 97.05 39.06
C GLN A 332 -12.83 97.47 37.89
N ALA A 333 -12.77 96.68 36.85
CA ALA A 333 -12.08 97.03 35.63
C ALA A 333 -12.86 98.10 34.83
N PRO A 334 -12.18 99.07 34.23
CA PRO A 334 -12.82 100.02 33.31
C PRO A 334 -13.30 99.29 32.05
N VAL A 335 -14.48 99.64 31.57
CA VAL A 335 -15.09 99.15 30.37
C VAL A 335 -14.17 99.37 29.15
N ALA A 336 -13.55 98.40 28.63
CA ALA A 336 -12.79 98.46 27.37
C ALA A 336 -13.75 98.52 26.18
N PRO A 337 -13.43 99.33 25.17
CA PRO A 337 -14.27 99.38 23.93
C PRO A 337 -14.26 98.03 23.21
N ALA A 338 -15.40 97.64 22.66
CA ALA A 338 -15.60 96.41 21.94
C ALA A 338 -14.54 96.26 20.83
N PRO A 339 -13.95 95.07 20.68
CA PRO A 339 -12.99 94.82 19.58
C PRO A 339 -13.72 94.96 18.25
N SER A 340 -13.19 95.80 17.37
CA SER A 340 -13.62 95.89 15.97
C SER A 340 -13.29 94.56 15.31
N ASN A 341 -14.29 93.88 14.77
CA ASN A 341 -14.12 92.71 13.96
C ASN A 341 -13.11 93.02 12.86
N PRO A 342 -12.09 92.20 12.66
CA PRO A 342 -11.23 92.36 11.51
C PRO A 342 -12.10 92.20 10.22
N VAL A 343 -12.00 93.24 9.39
CA VAL A 343 -12.76 93.25 8.10
C VAL A 343 -12.24 92.09 7.25
N ASP A 344 -13.07 91.14 7.03
CA ASP A 344 -12.75 90.01 6.08
C ASP A 344 -12.65 90.55 4.67
N ASN A 345 -11.43 90.69 4.17
CA ASN A 345 -11.10 91.15 2.79
C ASN A 345 -10.82 90.04 1.82
N TYR A 346 -11.08 88.76 2.19
CA TYR A 346 -10.82 87.65 1.31
C TYR A 346 -11.85 87.57 0.18
N THR A 347 -11.38 87.65 -1.07
CA THR A 347 -12.21 87.68 -2.29
C THR A 347 -12.28 86.32 -3.02
N GLY A 348 -11.56 85.29 -2.52
CA GLY A 348 -11.57 83.93 -3.12
C GLY A 348 -12.77 83.09 -2.65
N CYS A 349 -12.76 81.85 -3.10
CA CYS A 349 -13.80 80.89 -2.74
C CYS A 349 -13.68 80.40 -1.30
N ARG A 350 -14.83 80.28 -0.62
CA ARG A 350 -14.95 79.86 0.76
C ARG A 350 -15.72 78.59 0.88
N ALA A 351 -15.23 77.66 1.73
CA ALA A 351 -15.97 76.45 2.13
C ALA A 351 -16.42 76.59 3.57
N TYR A 352 -17.71 76.47 3.80
CA TYR A 352 -18.36 76.62 5.12
C TYR A 352 -18.69 75.27 5.78
N ASN A 353 -18.40 74.15 5.12
CA ASN A 353 -18.62 72.82 5.64
C ASN A 353 -17.71 71.84 4.86
N GLY A 354 -17.68 70.60 5.27
CA GLY A 354 -16.84 69.55 4.69
C GLY A 354 -15.55 69.30 5.48
N ASN A 355 -14.61 68.57 4.92
CA ASN A 355 -13.35 68.15 5.55
C ASN A 355 -12.26 69.24 5.46
N TYR A 356 -12.62 70.49 5.68
CA TYR A 356 -11.69 71.63 5.64
C TYR A 356 -11.45 72.19 7.02
N ALA A 357 -10.24 72.62 7.32
CA ALA A 357 -9.94 73.33 8.55
C ALA A 357 -10.47 74.72 8.45
N MET A 358 -11.39 75.16 9.31
CA MET A 358 -12.01 76.49 9.38
C MET A 358 -11.04 77.48 10.01
N THR A 359 -10.20 78.10 9.18
CA THR A 359 -9.11 78.99 9.66
C THR A 359 -9.44 80.50 9.57
N SER A 360 -10.60 80.88 9.06
CA SER A 360 -11.02 82.28 8.86
C SER A 360 -12.48 82.43 9.21
N ILE A 361 -12.88 83.71 9.52
CA ILE A 361 -14.25 84.10 9.88
C ILE A 361 -14.71 85.16 8.87
N ASP A 362 -15.89 84.97 8.27
CA ASP A 362 -16.46 85.94 7.35
C ASP A 362 -17.10 87.17 8.06
N LYS A 363 -17.62 88.14 7.25
CA LYS A 363 -18.25 89.38 7.76
C LYS A 363 -19.50 89.13 8.59
N GLU A 364 -20.13 87.94 8.42
CA GLU A 364 -21.31 87.54 9.16
C GLU A 364 -20.93 86.68 10.41
N GLY A 365 -19.63 86.54 10.75
CA GLY A 365 -19.15 85.79 11.89
C GLY A 365 -19.10 84.24 11.64
N ARG A 366 -19.24 83.75 10.47
CA ARG A 366 -19.24 82.31 10.17
C ARG A 366 -17.83 81.88 9.87
N PRO A 367 -17.39 80.80 10.49
CA PRO A 367 -16.07 80.20 10.16
C PRO A 367 -16.08 79.61 8.73
N TYR A 368 -14.98 79.80 8.04
CA TYR A 368 -14.78 79.26 6.69
C TYR A 368 -13.32 78.87 6.46
N ALA A 369 -13.13 77.96 5.50
CA ALA A 369 -11.81 77.61 4.96
C ALA A 369 -11.62 78.30 3.57
N LYS A 370 -10.46 78.87 3.33
CA LYS A 370 -10.09 79.38 2.00
C LYS A 370 -9.76 78.24 1.08
N ILE A 371 -10.40 78.17 -0.06
CA ILE A 371 -10.20 77.12 -1.03
C ILE A 371 -9.90 77.71 -2.44
N ASP A 372 -9.18 76.99 -3.22
CA ASP A 372 -9.03 77.29 -4.65
C ASP A 372 -10.35 77.06 -5.38
N CYS A 373 -10.75 78.05 -6.19
CA CYS A 373 -12.07 78.03 -6.86
C CYS A 373 -12.24 76.92 -7.90
N THR A 374 -11.15 76.45 -8.50
CA THR A 374 -11.14 75.46 -9.56
C THR A 374 -10.91 74.04 -9.02
N THR A 375 -9.88 73.87 -8.18
CA THR A 375 -9.46 72.55 -7.68
C THR A 375 -10.17 72.13 -6.41
N ARG A 376 -10.85 73.09 -5.72
CA ARG A 376 -11.49 72.89 -4.40
C ARG A 376 -10.51 72.45 -3.28
N VAL A 377 -9.22 72.60 -3.45
CA VAL A 377 -8.21 72.27 -2.42
C VAL A 377 -8.09 73.45 -1.48
N GLN A 378 -7.92 73.24 -0.19
CA GLN A 378 -7.71 74.30 0.84
C GLN A 378 -6.36 75.00 0.59
N ILE A 379 -6.37 76.32 0.66
CA ILE A 379 -5.22 77.19 0.40
C ILE A 379 -4.95 78.13 1.60
N GLY A 380 -4.57 77.61 2.72
CA GLY A 380 -4.25 78.39 3.88
C GLY A 380 -5.19 78.20 5.03
#